data_b9f367c069c4b8fa5240dbf2f1784c93
#
_entry.id   b9f367c069c4b8fa5240dbf2f1784c93
#
_cell.length_a   1.000
_cell.length_b   1.000
_cell.length_c   1.000
_cell.angle_alpha   90.00
_cell.angle_beta   90.00
_cell.angle_gamma   90.00
#
_symmetry.space_group_name_H-M   'P 1'
#
loop_
_entity.id
_entity.type
_entity.pdbx_description
1 polymer ?
#
loop_
_entity_poly.entity_id
_entity_poly.type
_entity_poly.pdbx_seq_one_letter_code
_entity_poly.pdbx_strand_id
1 'polypeptide(L)'
;MTDVRGRLSWISAARPGRTHDNTAARHDHILAHLRAAGLGALADLGSRGLYNDVRDPVIVTGFHASRTHKLTAGQKNANRVLAIARAPVEHGFAHLKSRRILAKLRTDPVRATQLLRALLVLTNLEVNRRRR
;
A
#
# COMPACT_ATOMS: atom_id res chain seq x y z
N MET A 1 -1.93 -4.22 -0.67
CA MET A 1 -0.58 -4.39 -1.25
C MET A 1 -0.68 -4.76 -2.71
N THR A 2 0.29 -4.38 -3.51
CA THR A 2 0.38 -4.74 -4.92
C THR A 2 1.75 -5.35 -5.23
N ASP A 3 1.85 -6.10 -6.32
CA ASP A 3 3.13 -6.48 -6.87
C ASP A 3 3.77 -5.33 -7.69
N VAL A 4 4.97 -5.54 -8.17
CA VAL A 4 5.72 -4.56 -9.00
C VAL A 4 5.02 -4.21 -10.32
N ARG A 5 4.04 -4.99 -10.74
CA ARG A 5 3.22 -4.77 -11.94
C ARG A 5 1.91 -4.04 -11.63
N GLY A 6 1.68 -3.64 -10.39
CA GLY A 6 0.46 -2.99 -9.93
C GLY A 6 -0.74 -3.91 -9.76
N ARG A 7 -0.56 -5.25 -9.77
CA ARG A 7 -1.64 -6.18 -9.46
C ARG A 7 -1.85 -6.22 -7.95
N LEU A 8 -3.10 -6.13 -7.54
CA LEU A 8 -3.46 -6.23 -6.13
C LEU A 8 -3.23 -7.66 -5.64
N SER A 9 -2.27 -7.83 -4.72
CA SER A 9 -1.91 -9.13 -4.17
C SER A 9 -2.60 -9.40 -2.83
N TRP A 10 -2.88 -8.35 -2.06
CA TRP A 10 -3.45 -8.50 -0.73
C TRP A 10 -4.20 -7.25 -0.28
N ILE A 11 -5.29 -7.45 0.45
CA ILE A 11 -6.10 -6.42 1.09
C ILE A 11 -6.31 -6.82 2.56
N SER A 12 -6.09 -5.87 3.48
CA SER A 12 -6.40 -6.04 4.89
C SER A 12 -7.91 -6.17 5.15
N ALA A 13 -8.26 -6.67 6.32
CA ALA A 13 -9.62 -6.58 6.79
C ALA A 13 -10.04 -5.10 6.92
N ALA A 14 -11.28 -4.80 6.57
CA ALA A 14 -11.84 -3.47 6.74
C ALA A 14 -11.91 -3.12 8.23
N ARG A 15 -11.55 -1.88 8.56
CA ARG A 15 -11.54 -1.34 9.91
C ARG A 15 -12.33 -0.03 9.96
N PRO A 16 -12.73 0.44 11.15
CA PRO A 16 -13.33 1.75 11.30
C PRO A 16 -12.46 2.84 10.63
N GLY A 17 -13.08 3.77 9.90
CA GLY A 17 -12.40 4.76 9.06
C GLY A 17 -11.42 5.69 9.79
N ARG A 18 -11.51 5.78 11.13
CA ARG A 18 -10.56 6.51 11.98
C ARG A 18 -9.30 5.73 12.35
N THR A 19 -9.19 4.45 11.94
CA THR A 19 -8.02 3.63 12.23
C THR A 19 -6.83 4.11 11.39
N HIS A 20 -5.75 4.50 12.06
CA HIS A 20 -4.51 4.92 11.38
C HIS A 20 -3.85 3.74 10.66
N ASP A 21 -3.28 3.98 9.47
CA ASP A 21 -2.70 2.95 8.61
C ASP A 21 -1.60 2.13 9.31
N ASN A 22 -0.72 2.78 10.08
CA ASN A 22 0.30 2.07 10.86
C ASN A 22 -0.29 1.17 11.94
N THR A 23 -1.40 1.57 12.55
CA THR A 23 -2.12 0.75 13.54
C THR A 23 -2.71 -0.48 12.87
N ALA A 24 -3.32 -0.31 11.71
CA ALA A 24 -3.85 -1.41 10.91
C ALA A 24 -2.73 -2.37 10.49
N ALA A 25 -1.61 -1.86 9.99
CA ALA A 25 -0.47 -2.66 9.54
C ALA A 25 0.17 -3.46 10.68
N ARG A 26 0.29 -2.88 11.89
CA ARG A 26 0.78 -3.60 13.08
C ARG A 26 -0.18 -4.70 13.50
N HIS A 27 -1.47 -4.41 13.52
CA HIS A 27 -2.49 -5.40 13.87
C HIS A 27 -2.53 -6.57 12.88
N ASP A 28 -2.29 -6.30 11.60
CA ASP A 28 -2.26 -7.32 10.56
C ASP A 28 -0.87 -7.99 10.44
N HIS A 29 0.06 -7.71 11.35
CA HIS A 29 1.42 -8.29 11.40
C HIS A 29 2.19 -8.22 10.08
N ILE A 30 1.99 -7.14 9.30
CA ILE A 30 2.55 -7.00 7.95
C ILE A 30 4.07 -7.19 7.91
N LEU A 31 4.80 -6.63 8.88
CA LEU A 31 6.26 -6.78 8.95
C LEU A 31 6.68 -8.24 9.14
N ALA A 32 6.00 -8.97 10.01
CA ALA A 32 6.30 -10.38 10.26
C ALA A 32 6.04 -11.22 9.01
N HIS A 33 4.94 -10.97 8.30
CA HIS A 33 4.62 -11.66 7.05
C HIS A 33 5.63 -11.35 5.94
N LEU A 34 6.06 -10.10 5.78
CA LEU A 34 7.07 -9.73 4.79
C LEU A 34 8.42 -10.39 5.09
N ARG A 35 8.86 -10.38 6.35
CA ARG A 35 10.09 -11.07 6.77
C ARG A 35 10.03 -12.57 6.52
N ALA A 36 8.94 -13.23 6.93
CA ALA A 36 8.75 -14.65 6.72
C ALA A 36 8.77 -15.05 5.23
N ALA A 37 8.30 -14.14 4.36
CA ALA A 37 8.32 -14.34 2.92
C ALA A 37 9.64 -13.90 2.24
N GLY A 38 10.60 -13.34 2.98
CA GLY A 38 11.84 -12.79 2.42
C GLY A 38 11.59 -11.57 1.49
N LEU A 39 10.51 -10.81 1.73
CA LEU A 39 10.09 -9.71 0.89
C LEU A 39 10.30 -8.35 1.59
N GLY A 40 10.66 -7.34 0.80
CA GLY A 40 10.58 -5.94 1.18
C GLY A 40 9.35 -5.25 0.57
N ALA A 41 8.98 -4.09 1.10
CA ALA A 41 7.90 -3.27 0.58
C ALA A 41 8.30 -1.80 0.47
N LEU A 42 7.83 -1.17 -0.61
CA LEU A 42 7.88 0.28 -0.76
C LEU A 42 6.58 0.87 -0.20
N ALA A 43 6.69 1.85 0.68
CA ALA A 43 5.54 2.49 1.30
C ALA A 43 5.60 4.01 1.17
N ASP A 44 4.47 4.65 1.41
CA ASP A 44 4.39 6.11 1.46
C ASP A 44 4.95 6.69 2.77
N LEU A 45 4.99 8.00 2.86
CA LEU A 45 5.47 8.70 4.04
C LEU A 45 4.57 8.49 5.27
N GLY A 46 3.30 8.15 5.08
CA GLY A 46 2.37 7.83 6.16
C GLY A 46 2.74 6.55 6.92
N SER A 47 3.51 5.68 6.29
CA SER A 47 4.02 4.44 6.90
C SER A 47 5.29 4.61 7.72
N ARG A 48 5.78 5.84 7.90
CA ARG A 48 6.94 6.13 8.77
C ARG A 48 6.61 5.73 10.21
N GLY A 49 7.61 5.16 10.89
CA GLY A 49 7.43 4.67 12.26
C GLY A 49 6.76 3.30 12.36
N LEU A 50 6.38 2.70 11.24
CA LEU A 50 6.00 1.30 11.24
C LEU A 50 7.22 0.40 11.49
N TYR A 51 8.39 0.88 11.08
CA TYR A 51 9.65 0.16 11.10
C TYR A 51 10.79 1.05 11.60
N ASN A 52 11.57 0.56 12.57
CA ASN A 52 12.66 1.32 13.21
C ASN A 52 14.05 0.70 13.05
N ASP A 53 14.19 -0.46 12.41
CA ASP A 53 15.50 -1.09 12.24
C ASP A 53 16.15 -0.66 10.92
N VAL A 54 17.21 0.14 11.03
CA VAL A 54 17.95 0.69 9.88
C VAL A 54 18.81 -0.39 9.19
N ARG A 55 19.14 -1.47 9.92
CA ARG A 55 20.07 -2.51 9.43
C ARG A 55 19.40 -3.54 8.51
N ASP A 56 18.10 -3.73 8.69
CA ASP A 56 17.31 -4.68 7.88
C ASP A 56 15.95 -4.04 7.49
N PRO A 57 15.95 -3.10 6.53
CA PRO A 57 14.75 -2.38 6.15
C PRO A 57 13.79 -3.26 5.36
N VAL A 58 12.77 -3.79 6.02
CA VAL A 58 11.65 -4.49 5.35
C VAL A 58 10.73 -3.50 4.62
N ILE A 59 10.56 -2.30 5.19
CA ILE A 59 9.77 -1.24 4.58
C ILE A 59 10.66 -0.05 4.26
N VAL A 60 10.66 0.36 3.01
CA VAL A 60 11.37 1.55 2.52
C VAL A 60 10.35 2.65 2.25
N THR A 61 10.55 3.81 2.88
CA THR A 61 9.76 5.03 2.67
C THR A 61 10.65 6.15 2.14
N GLY A 62 10.05 7.18 1.57
CA GLY A 62 10.75 8.36 1.13
C GLY A 62 11.28 9.23 2.29
N PHE A 63 12.14 10.18 1.93
CA PHE A 63 12.63 11.23 2.83
C PHE A 63 11.60 12.34 2.94
N HIS A 64 11.43 12.87 4.14
CA HIS A 64 10.51 13.97 4.42
C HIS A 64 11.29 15.27 4.62
N ALA A 65 10.84 16.36 3.98
CA ALA A 65 11.29 17.71 4.31
C ALA A 65 10.58 18.20 5.57
N SER A 66 11.30 18.86 6.46
CA SER A 66 10.72 19.59 7.57
C SER A 66 10.90 21.10 7.37
N ARG A 67 10.27 21.90 8.22
CA ARG A 67 10.43 23.35 8.20
C ARG A 67 11.89 23.79 8.37
N THR A 68 12.66 23.02 9.14
CA THR A 68 14.07 23.29 9.47
C THR A 68 15.07 22.49 8.62
N HIS A 69 14.61 21.42 7.92
CA HIS A 69 15.46 20.53 7.14
C HIS A 69 14.93 20.35 5.73
N LYS A 70 15.57 20.98 4.78
CA LYS A 70 15.27 20.77 3.36
C LYS A 70 15.93 19.48 2.86
N LEU A 71 15.31 18.82 1.91
CA LEU A 71 15.88 17.62 1.29
C LEU A 71 17.13 17.98 0.47
N THR A 72 18.18 17.18 0.63
CA THR A 72 19.36 17.23 -0.23
C THR A 72 19.02 16.80 -1.66
N ALA A 73 19.90 17.10 -2.63
CA ALA A 73 19.72 16.65 -4.02
C ALA A 73 19.62 15.12 -4.13
N GLY A 74 20.45 14.39 -3.37
CA GLY A 74 20.40 12.92 -3.31
C GLY A 74 19.09 12.38 -2.76
N GLN A 75 18.56 12.98 -1.68
CA GLN A 75 17.28 12.60 -1.11
C GLN A 75 16.09 12.86 -2.04
N LYS A 76 16.13 14.00 -2.78
CA LYS A 76 15.13 14.29 -3.81
C LYS A 76 15.15 13.26 -4.93
N ASN A 77 16.35 12.87 -5.38
CA ASN A 77 16.50 11.85 -6.40
C ASN A 77 16.01 10.47 -5.91
N ALA A 78 16.35 10.07 -4.69
CA ALA A 78 15.85 8.85 -4.09
C ALA A 78 14.31 8.84 -4.01
N ASN A 79 13.70 9.95 -3.58
CA ASN A 79 12.24 10.09 -3.56
C ASN A 79 11.61 9.97 -4.96
N ARG A 80 12.27 10.51 -5.99
CA ARG A 80 11.82 10.39 -7.38
C ARG A 80 11.85 8.93 -7.86
N VAL A 81 12.93 8.21 -7.59
CA VAL A 81 13.02 6.77 -7.91
C VAL A 81 11.93 5.98 -7.21
N LEU A 82 11.71 6.25 -5.93
CA LEU A 82 10.65 5.62 -5.14
C LEU A 82 9.26 5.91 -5.73
N ALA A 83 8.99 7.15 -6.13
CA ALA A 83 7.72 7.53 -6.73
C ALA A 83 7.47 6.78 -8.04
N ILE A 84 8.49 6.66 -8.90
CA ILE A 84 8.42 5.90 -10.16
C ILE A 84 8.11 4.43 -9.87
N ALA A 85 8.79 3.81 -8.90
CA ALA A 85 8.57 2.42 -8.52
C ALA A 85 7.19 2.17 -7.92
N ARG A 86 6.56 3.20 -7.30
CA ARG A 86 5.21 3.13 -6.72
C ARG A 86 4.08 3.44 -7.71
N ALA A 87 4.35 4.07 -8.84
CA ALA A 87 3.32 4.43 -9.81
C ALA A 87 2.41 3.26 -10.24
N PRO A 88 2.90 2.03 -10.48
CA PRO A 88 2.02 0.88 -10.76
C PRO A 88 1.05 0.57 -9.64
N VAL A 89 1.43 0.81 -8.37
CA VAL A 89 0.58 0.59 -7.19
C VAL A 89 -0.61 1.54 -7.21
N GLU A 90 -0.36 2.81 -7.50
CA GLU A 90 -1.40 3.84 -7.56
C GLU A 90 -2.41 3.54 -8.66
N HIS A 91 -1.96 3.07 -9.83
CA HIS A 91 -2.84 2.62 -10.90
C HIS A 91 -3.69 1.41 -10.50
N GLY A 92 -3.11 0.41 -9.83
CA GLY A 92 -3.85 -0.75 -9.32
C GLY A 92 -4.95 -0.34 -8.33
N PHE A 93 -4.64 0.57 -7.40
CA PHE A 93 -5.64 1.09 -6.47
C PHE A 93 -6.67 2.01 -7.12
N ALA A 94 -6.29 2.79 -8.13
CA ALA A 94 -7.23 3.63 -8.87
C ALA A 94 -8.34 2.80 -9.52
N HIS A 95 -8.01 1.65 -10.12
CA HIS A 95 -9.00 0.72 -10.65
C HIS A 95 -9.95 0.19 -9.59
N LEU A 96 -9.46 -0.10 -8.38
CA LEU A 96 -10.32 -0.54 -7.28
C LEU A 96 -11.22 0.60 -6.79
N LYS A 97 -10.67 1.79 -6.58
CA LYS A 97 -11.40 2.98 -6.08
C LYS A 97 -12.48 3.46 -7.05
N SER A 98 -12.30 3.27 -8.36
CA SER A 98 -13.30 3.64 -9.38
C SER A 98 -14.58 2.80 -9.32
N ARG A 99 -14.60 1.70 -8.56
CA ARG A 99 -15.80 0.88 -8.38
C ARG A 99 -16.86 1.62 -7.58
N ARG A 100 -17.97 1.96 -8.23
CA ARG A 100 -19.10 2.73 -7.62
C ARG A 100 -19.61 2.11 -6.33
N ILE A 101 -19.54 0.79 -6.19
CA ILE A 101 -19.97 0.07 -4.99
C ILE A 101 -19.15 0.43 -3.74
N LEU A 102 -17.91 0.91 -3.92
CA LEU A 102 -17.05 1.35 -2.81
C LEU A 102 -17.29 2.80 -2.40
N ALA A 103 -17.97 3.62 -3.24
CA ALA A 103 -18.16 5.04 -2.99
C ALA A 103 -19.11 5.33 -1.81
N LYS A 104 -20.02 4.41 -1.51
CA LYS A 104 -21.03 4.55 -0.43
C LYS A 104 -21.14 3.26 0.37
N LEU A 105 -20.01 2.72 0.83
CA LEU A 105 -19.99 1.49 1.61
C LEU A 105 -20.58 1.75 3.00
N ARG A 106 -21.86 1.41 3.19
CA ARG A 106 -22.57 1.47 4.48
C ARG A 106 -22.87 0.03 4.94
N THR A 107 -21.82 -0.72 5.25
CA THR A 107 -21.95 -2.12 5.67
C THR A 107 -21.00 -2.40 6.84
N ASP A 108 -21.22 -3.52 7.52
CA ASP A 108 -20.30 -3.93 8.56
C ASP A 108 -18.92 -4.30 8.02
N PRO A 109 -17.86 -4.23 8.83
CA PRO A 109 -16.49 -4.49 8.39
C PRO A 109 -16.26 -5.88 7.79
N VAL A 110 -17.01 -6.90 8.23
CA VAL A 110 -16.86 -8.28 7.72
C VAL A 110 -17.33 -8.35 6.27
N ARG A 111 -18.53 -7.84 5.99
CA ARG A 111 -19.09 -7.78 4.63
C ARG A 111 -18.26 -6.87 3.72
N ALA A 112 -17.77 -5.73 4.25
CA ALA A 112 -16.86 -4.86 3.52
C ALA A 112 -15.59 -5.59 3.12
N THR A 113 -15.01 -6.38 4.01
CA THR A 113 -13.81 -7.19 3.74
C THR A 113 -14.06 -8.23 2.65
N GLN A 114 -15.18 -8.95 2.72
CA GLN A 114 -15.55 -9.94 1.71
C GLN A 114 -15.73 -9.30 0.33
N LEU A 115 -16.42 -8.17 0.27
CA LEU A 115 -16.62 -7.41 -0.96
C LEU A 115 -15.29 -6.94 -1.55
N LEU A 116 -14.39 -6.38 -0.74
CA LEU A 116 -13.08 -5.91 -1.19
C LEU A 116 -12.23 -7.07 -1.74
N ARG A 117 -12.28 -8.24 -1.11
CA ARG A 117 -11.57 -9.44 -1.59
C ARG A 117 -12.13 -9.94 -2.92
N ALA A 118 -13.45 -9.95 -3.09
CA ALA A 118 -14.08 -10.29 -4.37
C ALA A 118 -13.69 -9.29 -5.47
N LEU A 119 -13.71 -7.99 -5.18
CA LEU A 119 -13.30 -6.94 -6.11
C LEU A 119 -11.82 -7.02 -6.49
N LEU A 120 -10.96 -7.45 -5.57
CA LEU A 120 -9.54 -7.70 -5.85
C LEU A 120 -9.38 -8.76 -6.94
N VAL A 121 -10.07 -9.87 -6.82
CA VAL A 121 -10.04 -10.95 -7.84
C VAL A 121 -10.53 -10.43 -9.19
N LEU A 122 -11.68 -9.77 -9.23
CA LEU A 122 -12.25 -9.21 -10.46
C LEU A 122 -11.32 -8.16 -11.11
N THR A 123 -10.74 -7.28 -10.32
CA THR A 123 -9.83 -6.25 -10.82
C THR A 123 -8.58 -6.87 -11.43
N ASN A 124 -8.02 -7.91 -10.79
CA ASN A 124 -6.87 -8.62 -11.35
C ASN A 124 -7.20 -9.37 -12.65
N LEU A 125 -8.39 -9.96 -12.77
CA LEU A 125 -8.84 -10.59 -14.01
C LEU A 125 -8.96 -9.57 -15.15
N GLU A 126 -9.51 -8.38 -14.89
CA GLU A 126 -9.62 -7.31 -15.88
C GLU A 126 -8.24 -6.78 -16.32
N VAL A 127 -7.32 -6.56 -15.36
CA VAL A 127 -5.95 -6.12 -15.67
C VAL A 127 -5.24 -7.16 -16.55
N ASN A 128 -5.39 -8.44 -16.24
CA ASN A 128 -4.79 -9.51 -17.04
C ASN A 128 -5.42 -9.61 -18.45
N ARG A 129 -6.74 -9.39 -18.58
CA ARG A 129 -7.42 -9.42 -19.88
C ARG A 129 -7.00 -8.29 -20.82
N ARG A 130 -6.75 -7.08 -20.28
CA ARG A 130 -6.32 -5.92 -21.08
C ARG A 130 -4.87 -6.01 -21.58
N ARG A 131 -4.08 -6.92 -21.02
CA ARG A 131 -2.67 -7.13 -21.39
C ARG A 131 -2.44 -8.25 -22.39
N ARG A 132 -3.50 -8.95 -22.78
CA ARG A 132 -3.51 -9.93 -23.88
C ARG A 132 -3.96 -9.27 -25.19
#